data_f96d6777193b1ce703f5e859af0888fe
#
_entry.id   f96d6777193b1ce703f5e859af0888fe
#
_cell.length_a   1.000
_cell.length_b   1.000
_cell.length_c   1.000
_cell.angle_alpha   90.00
_cell.angle_beta   90.00
_cell.angle_gamma   90.00
#
_symmetry.space_group_name_H-M   'P 1'
#
loop_
_entity.id
_entity.type
_entity.pdbx_description
1 polymer ?
#
loop_
_entity_poly.entity_id
_entity_poly.type
_entity_poly.pdbx_seq_one_letter_code
_entity_poly.pdbx_strand_id
1 'polypeptide(L)'
;ASGHAYSTIHENVQFAKKHGIKILGMSDHGPDMLGGPQLYFFNNLKVVPDEIDGVRVLKGMEANILDIDGNLDKIDPRALPGLDYLIASLHTVCIEPSTKEDNTKAILNAMEQEKVKIIGHPDDSRYPLDYEAIVKRAKEKNILLEVNNSSLSPDTSREGTRENVKTYLELCKKYGVRIIM
;
A
#
# COMPACT_ATOMS: atom_id res chain seq x y z
N ALA A 1 7.16 -0.06 -15.55
CA ALA A 1 6.47 1.12 -16.04
C ALA A 1 5.01 0.79 -16.29
N SER A 2 4.11 1.63 -15.83
CA SER A 2 2.66 1.52 -15.96
C SER A 2 2.08 2.90 -16.27
N GLY A 3 0.75 3.06 -16.25
CA GLY A 3 0.10 4.35 -16.33
C GLY A 3 0.41 5.30 -15.16
N HIS A 4 0.93 4.78 -14.06
CA HIS A 4 1.26 5.53 -12.85
C HIS A 4 2.77 5.62 -12.55
N ALA A 5 3.60 4.77 -13.17
CA ALA A 5 5.03 4.69 -12.91
C ALA A 5 5.82 4.57 -14.21
N TYR A 6 6.70 5.52 -14.47
CA TYR A 6 7.46 5.61 -15.72
C TYR A 6 8.89 5.09 -15.56
N SER A 7 9.41 4.98 -14.33
CA SER A 7 10.73 4.40 -14.09
C SER A 7 10.70 2.89 -14.28
N THR A 8 11.76 2.36 -14.85
CA THR A 8 11.98 0.91 -14.95
C THR A 8 12.46 0.33 -13.62
N ILE A 9 12.34 -1.00 -13.45
CA ILE A 9 12.88 -1.71 -12.27
C ILE A 9 14.38 -1.44 -12.14
N HIS A 10 15.15 -1.48 -13.23
CA HIS A 10 16.59 -1.22 -13.21
C HIS A 10 16.92 0.19 -12.76
N GLU A 11 16.22 1.22 -13.22
CA GLU A 11 16.41 2.60 -12.77
C GLU A 11 16.15 2.74 -11.27
N ASN A 12 15.07 2.14 -10.77
CA ASN A 12 14.76 2.14 -9.34
C ASN A 12 15.85 1.41 -8.52
N VAL A 13 16.34 0.27 -9.01
CA VAL A 13 17.44 -0.48 -8.36
C VAL A 13 18.73 0.34 -8.35
N GLN A 14 19.10 0.99 -9.46
CA GLN A 14 20.30 1.83 -9.52
C GLN A 14 20.20 3.02 -8.54
N PHE A 15 19.00 3.63 -8.45
CA PHE A 15 18.76 4.68 -7.46
C PHE A 15 18.88 4.15 -6.04
N ALA A 16 18.26 3.02 -5.72
CA ALA A 16 18.32 2.37 -4.42
C ALA A 16 19.77 2.07 -4.02
N LYS A 17 20.53 1.45 -4.92
CA LYS A 17 21.97 1.12 -4.72
C LYS A 17 22.79 2.37 -4.43
N LYS A 18 22.60 3.44 -5.22
CA LYS A 18 23.30 4.72 -5.04
C LYS A 18 23.06 5.33 -3.66
N HIS A 19 21.88 5.12 -3.08
CA HIS A 19 21.49 5.64 -1.77
C HIS A 19 21.65 4.64 -0.63
N GLY A 20 22.31 3.50 -0.86
CA GLY A 20 22.57 2.49 0.16
C GLY A 20 21.36 1.67 0.60
N ILE A 21 20.25 1.74 -0.14
CA ILE A 21 19.05 0.95 0.09
C ILE A 21 19.35 -0.50 -0.31
N LYS A 22 19.13 -1.44 0.60
CA LYS A 22 19.44 -2.88 0.40
C LYS A 22 18.21 -3.70 -0.01
N ILE A 23 17.02 -3.22 0.28
CA ILE A 23 15.76 -3.89 -0.04
C ILE A 23 14.84 -2.86 -0.68
N LEU A 24 14.36 -3.16 -1.87
CA LEU A 24 13.45 -2.32 -2.64
C LEU A 24 12.14 -3.09 -2.86
N GLY A 25 11.02 -2.55 -2.39
CA GLY A 25 9.70 -3.04 -2.73
C GLY A 25 9.22 -2.38 -4.03
N MET A 26 8.75 -3.21 -4.96
CA MET A 26 8.16 -2.77 -6.23
C MET A 26 6.69 -3.15 -6.20
N SER A 27 5.82 -2.14 -6.12
CA SER A 27 4.36 -2.33 -6.14
C SER A 27 3.73 -1.31 -7.09
N ASP A 28 3.01 -1.81 -8.05
CA ASP A 28 2.17 -1.01 -8.93
C ASP A 28 0.72 -1.12 -8.46
N HIS A 29 -0.13 -0.18 -8.85
CA HIS A 29 -1.56 -0.24 -8.53
C HIS A 29 -2.22 -1.51 -9.07
N GLY A 30 -3.20 -2.02 -8.34
CA GLY A 30 -4.06 -3.11 -8.79
C GLY A 30 -4.89 -2.75 -10.02
N PRO A 31 -5.44 -3.75 -10.71
CA PRO A 31 -6.08 -3.58 -12.01
C PRO A 31 -7.38 -2.75 -12.00
N ASP A 32 -8.02 -2.58 -10.84
CA ASP A 32 -9.22 -1.76 -10.72
C ASP A 32 -8.90 -0.25 -10.65
N MET A 33 -7.62 0.13 -10.48
CA MET A 33 -7.17 1.50 -10.62
C MET A 33 -7.13 1.92 -12.09
N LEU A 34 -7.68 3.10 -12.41
CA LEU A 34 -7.58 3.68 -13.75
C LEU A 34 -6.11 3.83 -14.16
N GLY A 35 -5.71 3.22 -15.29
CA GLY A 35 -4.32 3.20 -15.75
C GLY A 35 -3.42 2.20 -15.00
N GLY A 36 -3.95 1.44 -14.07
CA GLY A 36 -3.26 0.33 -13.44
C GLY A 36 -2.96 -0.80 -14.44
N PRO A 37 -1.92 -1.60 -14.21
CA PRO A 37 -1.60 -2.72 -15.06
C PRO A 37 -2.65 -3.84 -14.92
N GLN A 38 -2.82 -4.60 -16.00
CA GLN A 38 -3.72 -5.75 -16.00
C GLN A 38 -3.16 -6.90 -15.14
N LEU A 39 -4.02 -7.83 -14.74
CA LEU A 39 -3.67 -9.01 -13.92
C LEU A 39 -2.44 -9.77 -14.43
N TYR A 40 -2.26 -9.86 -15.75
CA TYR A 40 -1.12 -10.55 -16.35
C TYR A 40 0.24 -9.93 -15.97
N PHE A 41 0.29 -8.63 -15.71
CA PHE A 41 1.50 -7.97 -15.23
C PHE A 41 1.99 -8.62 -13.92
N PHE A 42 1.08 -8.82 -12.96
CA PHE A 42 1.40 -9.41 -11.66
C PHE A 42 1.79 -10.89 -11.78
N ASN A 43 1.11 -11.64 -12.67
CA ASN A 43 1.50 -13.03 -12.98
C ASN A 43 2.92 -13.12 -13.54
N ASN A 44 3.36 -12.10 -14.27
CA ASN A 44 4.66 -12.08 -14.93
C ASN A 44 5.79 -11.54 -14.03
N LEU A 45 5.49 -10.99 -12.85
CA LEU A 45 6.52 -10.55 -11.91
C LEU A 45 7.50 -11.67 -11.50
N LYS A 46 7.08 -12.93 -11.65
CA LYS A 46 7.95 -14.11 -11.43
C LYS A 46 9.24 -14.13 -12.26
N VAL A 47 9.30 -13.39 -13.37
CA VAL A 47 10.51 -13.29 -14.20
C VAL A 47 11.52 -12.26 -13.66
N VAL A 48 11.09 -11.41 -12.73
CA VAL A 48 11.97 -10.44 -12.08
C VAL A 48 12.84 -11.17 -11.05
N PRO A 49 14.17 -11.06 -11.13
CA PRO A 49 15.06 -11.65 -10.13
C PRO A 49 14.79 -11.10 -8.73
N ASP A 50 14.99 -11.95 -7.70
CA ASP A 50 14.85 -11.55 -6.30
C ASP A 50 15.97 -10.60 -5.83
N GLU A 51 17.07 -10.55 -6.58
CA GLU A 51 18.17 -9.62 -6.35
C GLU A 51 18.71 -9.10 -7.69
N ILE A 52 18.93 -7.79 -7.75
CA ILE A 52 19.54 -7.10 -8.89
C ILE A 52 20.62 -6.16 -8.33
N ASP A 53 21.85 -6.33 -8.79
CA ASP A 53 23.02 -5.49 -8.43
C ASP A 53 23.25 -5.35 -6.90
N GLY A 54 22.95 -6.39 -6.12
CA GLY A 54 23.11 -6.41 -4.67
C GLY A 54 21.97 -5.73 -3.91
N VAL A 55 20.88 -5.39 -4.59
CA VAL A 55 19.62 -4.91 -3.99
C VAL A 55 18.57 -6.00 -4.09
N ARG A 56 18.03 -6.42 -2.95
CA ARG A 56 16.91 -7.35 -2.91
C ARG A 56 15.64 -6.66 -3.42
N VAL A 57 14.95 -7.28 -4.36
CA VAL A 57 13.71 -6.77 -4.96
C VAL A 57 12.52 -7.58 -4.45
N LEU A 58 11.64 -6.92 -3.70
CA LEU A 58 10.37 -7.50 -3.26
C LEU A 58 9.27 -7.12 -4.26
N LYS A 59 8.48 -8.11 -4.65
CA LYS A 59 7.41 -8.00 -5.64
C LYS A 59 6.09 -7.82 -4.91
N GLY A 60 5.43 -6.70 -5.15
CA GLY A 60 4.18 -6.36 -4.49
C GLY A 60 3.12 -5.88 -5.46
N MET A 61 1.95 -5.61 -4.91
CA MET A 61 0.86 -4.91 -5.55
C MET A 61 0.23 -3.94 -4.55
N GLU A 62 -0.05 -2.73 -4.98
CA GLU A 62 -0.93 -1.84 -4.25
C GLU A 62 -2.37 -2.14 -4.64
N ALA A 63 -3.00 -2.99 -3.84
CA ALA A 63 -4.36 -3.47 -4.05
C ALA A 63 -5.37 -2.43 -3.58
N ASN A 64 -6.36 -2.15 -4.41
CA ASN A 64 -7.48 -1.29 -4.05
C ASN A 64 -8.44 -2.03 -3.13
N ILE A 65 -8.88 -1.39 -2.06
CA ILE A 65 -10.03 -1.85 -1.26
C ILE A 65 -11.28 -1.43 -2.04
N LEU A 66 -12.15 -2.40 -2.33
CA LEU A 66 -13.29 -2.20 -3.25
C LEU A 66 -14.63 -2.02 -2.52
N ASP A 67 -14.71 -2.47 -1.28
CA ASP A 67 -15.94 -2.39 -0.48
C ASP A 67 -15.68 -2.44 1.04
N ILE A 68 -16.74 -2.29 1.80
CA ILE A 68 -16.72 -2.30 3.28
C ILE A 68 -16.39 -3.68 3.88
N ASP A 69 -16.48 -4.73 3.10
CA ASP A 69 -16.10 -6.08 3.52
C ASP A 69 -14.61 -6.34 3.32
N GLY A 70 -13.86 -5.34 2.81
CA GLY A 70 -12.41 -5.39 2.64
C GLY A 70 -11.96 -6.26 1.47
N ASN A 71 -12.84 -6.48 0.50
CA ASN A 71 -12.48 -7.13 -0.75
C ASN A 71 -11.47 -6.28 -1.51
N LEU A 72 -10.44 -6.93 -2.04
CA LEU A 72 -9.38 -6.29 -2.81
C LEU A 72 -9.55 -6.57 -4.30
N ASP A 73 -8.78 -5.84 -5.13
CA ASP A 73 -8.62 -6.19 -6.54
C ASP A 73 -8.55 -7.70 -6.72
N LYS A 74 -9.19 -8.17 -7.76
CA LYS A 74 -9.12 -9.58 -8.11
C LYS A 74 -7.68 -9.97 -8.43
N ILE A 75 -7.10 -10.85 -7.63
CA ILE A 75 -5.77 -11.40 -7.87
C ILE A 75 -5.93 -12.79 -8.48
N ASP A 76 -5.24 -13.06 -9.59
CA ASP A 76 -5.17 -14.41 -10.12
C ASP A 76 -4.50 -15.32 -9.07
N PRO A 77 -5.14 -16.42 -8.64
CA PRO A 77 -4.55 -17.36 -7.67
C PRO A 77 -3.15 -17.85 -8.07
N ARG A 78 -2.83 -17.83 -9.38
CA ARG A 78 -1.49 -18.19 -9.88
C ARG A 78 -0.44 -17.10 -9.68
N ALA A 79 -0.88 -15.83 -9.53
CA ALA A 79 0.02 -14.70 -9.26
C ALA A 79 0.34 -14.57 -7.76
N LEU A 80 -0.61 -14.87 -6.90
CA LEU A 80 -0.50 -14.66 -5.46
C LEU A 80 0.75 -15.29 -4.83
N PRO A 81 1.16 -16.53 -5.18
CA PRO A 81 2.40 -17.10 -4.66
C PRO A 81 3.67 -16.34 -5.06
N GLY A 82 3.64 -15.66 -6.22
CA GLY A 82 4.77 -14.88 -6.75
C GLY A 82 4.88 -13.46 -6.18
N LEU A 83 3.88 -13.02 -5.41
CA LEU A 83 3.93 -11.74 -4.71
C LEU A 83 4.48 -11.93 -3.29
N ASP A 84 5.38 -11.06 -2.88
CA ASP A 84 5.93 -11.04 -1.51
C ASP A 84 4.98 -10.34 -0.53
N TYR A 85 4.25 -9.32 -0.98
CA TYR A 85 3.35 -8.52 -0.15
C TYR A 85 2.25 -7.82 -0.96
N LEU A 86 1.21 -7.40 -0.25
CA LEU A 86 0.20 -6.47 -0.73
C LEU A 86 0.19 -5.22 0.14
N ILE A 87 0.00 -4.07 -0.50
CA ILE A 87 -0.42 -2.82 0.13
C ILE A 87 -1.94 -2.73 -0.09
N ALA A 88 -2.73 -2.53 0.95
CA ALA A 88 -4.17 -2.30 0.80
C ALA A 88 -4.47 -0.82 1.00
N SER A 89 -5.11 -0.19 0.01
CA SER A 89 -5.33 1.26 -0.04
C SER A 89 -6.77 1.63 -0.39
N LEU A 90 -7.26 2.74 0.17
CA LEU A 90 -8.52 3.37 -0.23
C LEU A 90 -8.24 4.40 -1.33
N HIS A 91 -8.94 4.28 -2.46
CA HIS A 91 -8.83 5.20 -3.58
C HIS A 91 -10.22 5.63 -4.06
N THR A 92 -10.46 6.94 -4.21
CA THR A 92 -11.78 7.50 -4.58
C THR A 92 -12.31 7.06 -5.94
N VAL A 93 -11.46 6.51 -6.80
CA VAL A 93 -11.85 5.91 -8.09
C VAL A 93 -12.29 4.45 -7.97
N CYS A 94 -12.06 3.81 -6.82
CA CYS A 94 -12.34 2.38 -6.58
C CYS A 94 -13.42 2.16 -5.53
N ILE A 95 -13.50 3.04 -4.53
CA ILE A 95 -14.50 2.98 -3.46
C ILE A 95 -14.91 4.39 -3.05
N GLU A 96 -16.21 4.65 -2.99
CA GLU A 96 -16.72 5.93 -2.51
C GLU A 96 -16.45 6.12 -1.01
N PRO A 97 -16.05 7.32 -0.57
CA PRO A 97 -15.96 7.64 0.85
C PRO A 97 -17.29 7.44 1.57
N SER A 98 -17.25 6.89 2.78
CA SER A 98 -18.42 6.56 3.59
C SER A 98 -18.24 7.06 5.03
N THR A 99 -19.03 6.50 5.96
CA THR A 99 -18.93 6.83 7.38
C THR A 99 -17.58 6.41 7.96
N LYS A 100 -17.20 6.99 9.10
CA LYS A 100 -15.99 6.60 9.82
C LYS A 100 -16.00 5.10 10.15
N GLU A 101 -17.14 4.58 10.52
CA GLU A 101 -17.35 3.17 10.87
C GLU A 101 -17.12 2.26 9.66
N ASP A 102 -17.72 2.59 8.51
CA ASP A 102 -17.61 1.78 7.30
C ASP A 102 -16.20 1.82 6.72
N ASN A 103 -15.60 3.01 6.60
CA ASN A 103 -14.23 3.14 6.12
C ASN A 103 -13.22 2.39 7.01
N THR A 104 -13.40 2.49 8.34
CA THR A 104 -12.58 1.75 9.29
C THR A 104 -12.77 0.24 9.13
N LYS A 105 -14.02 -0.22 9.01
CA LYS A 105 -14.35 -1.63 8.78
C LYS A 105 -13.71 -2.16 7.50
N ALA A 106 -13.76 -1.40 6.40
CA ALA A 106 -13.12 -1.77 5.15
C ALA A 106 -11.61 -2.05 5.32
N ILE A 107 -10.89 -1.15 6.01
CA ILE A 107 -9.46 -1.34 6.30
C ILE A 107 -9.22 -2.54 7.22
N LEU A 108 -10.00 -2.68 8.30
CA LEU A 108 -9.84 -3.78 9.26
C LEU A 108 -10.06 -5.14 8.58
N ASN A 109 -11.05 -5.24 7.69
CA ASN A 109 -11.33 -6.45 6.92
C ASN A 109 -10.23 -6.72 5.87
N ALA A 110 -9.73 -5.68 5.19
CA ALA A 110 -8.61 -5.83 4.27
C ALA A 110 -7.34 -6.36 4.97
N MET A 111 -7.12 -6.02 6.25
CA MET A 111 -6.00 -6.56 7.03
C MET A 111 -6.09 -8.07 7.29
N GLU A 112 -7.26 -8.70 7.08
CA GLU A 112 -7.44 -10.14 7.20
C GLU A 112 -7.02 -10.89 5.92
N GLN A 113 -6.87 -10.18 4.80
CA GLN A 113 -6.51 -10.77 3.52
C GLN A 113 -5.07 -11.31 3.53
N GLU A 114 -4.87 -12.43 2.86
CA GLU A 114 -3.55 -13.04 2.72
C GLU A 114 -2.57 -12.05 2.07
N LYS A 115 -1.34 -12.02 2.57
CA LYS A 115 -0.25 -11.17 2.08
C LYS A 115 -0.42 -9.65 2.23
N VAL A 116 -1.50 -9.13 2.78
CA VAL A 116 -1.55 -7.73 3.19
C VAL A 116 -0.54 -7.51 4.32
N LYS A 117 0.46 -6.70 4.06
CA LYS A 117 1.55 -6.36 4.98
C LYS A 117 1.65 -4.87 5.24
N ILE A 118 0.98 -4.06 4.44
CA ILE A 118 1.01 -2.60 4.52
C ILE A 118 -0.41 -2.08 4.30
N ILE A 119 -0.82 -1.09 5.09
CA ILE A 119 -1.95 -0.23 4.76
C ILE A 119 -1.38 1.05 4.18
N GLY A 120 -1.75 1.32 2.92
CA GLY A 120 -1.28 2.46 2.16
C GLY A 120 -1.98 3.74 2.60
N HIS A 121 -1.22 4.81 2.75
CA HIS A 121 -1.64 6.20 2.96
C HIS A 121 -3.03 6.40 3.63
N PRO A 122 -3.27 5.90 4.87
CA PRO A 122 -4.56 6.03 5.55
C PRO A 122 -4.77 7.47 6.09
N ASP A 123 -4.43 8.47 5.30
CA ASP A 123 -4.29 9.85 5.76
C ASP A 123 -5.27 10.84 5.10
N ASP A 124 -6.07 10.39 4.14
CA ASP A 124 -7.02 11.24 3.42
C ASP A 124 -8.30 11.46 4.23
N SER A 125 -8.57 12.72 4.61
CA SER A 125 -9.75 13.08 5.40
C SER A 125 -11.09 12.82 4.69
N ARG A 126 -11.07 12.61 3.38
CA ARG A 126 -12.28 12.15 2.65
C ARG A 126 -12.74 10.79 3.14
N TYR A 127 -11.84 9.97 3.66
CA TYR A 127 -12.13 8.73 4.37
C TYR A 127 -11.89 8.92 5.86
N PRO A 128 -12.86 9.42 6.64
CA PRO A 128 -12.69 9.50 8.09
C PRO A 128 -12.47 8.11 8.68
N LEU A 129 -11.50 7.98 9.60
CA LEU A 129 -11.04 6.69 10.14
C LEU A 129 -10.94 6.70 11.67
N ASP A 130 -11.17 5.54 12.29
CA ASP A 130 -10.77 5.28 13.67
C ASP A 130 -9.31 4.78 13.68
N TYR A 131 -8.38 5.74 13.78
CA TYR A 131 -6.95 5.43 13.79
C TYR A 131 -6.52 4.53 14.96
N GLU A 132 -7.19 4.63 16.11
CA GLU A 132 -6.82 3.77 17.25
C GLU A 132 -7.17 2.31 16.97
N ALA A 133 -8.34 2.04 16.40
CA ALA A 133 -8.74 0.70 15.99
C ALA A 133 -7.81 0.13 14.92
N ILE A 134 -7.45 0.93 13.90
CA ILE A 134 -6.54 0.53 12.82
C ILE A 134 -5.15 0.21 13.37
N VAL A 135 -4.59 1.09 14.20
CA VAL A 135 -3.24 0.89 14.78
C VAL A 135 -3.19 -0.35 15.67
N LYS A 136 -4.22 -0.59 16.50
CA LYS A 136 -4.30 -1.81 17.31
C LYS A 136 -4.33 -3.08 16.46
N ARG A 137 -5.15 -3.10 15.40
CA ARG A 137 -5.21 -4.24 14.48
C ARG A 137 -3.90 -4.42 13.73
N ALA A 138 -3.26 -3.34 13.27
CA ALA A 138 -1.95 -3.38 12.62
C ALA A 138 -0.89 -4.01 13.53
N LYS A 139 -0.93 -3.70 14.84
CA LYS A 139 -0.06 -4.34 15.84
C LYS A 139 -0.31 -5.85 15.94
N GLU A 140 -1.57 -6.26 16.07
CA GLU A 140 -1.97 -7.66 16.19
C GLU A 140 -1.53 -8.49 14.98
N LYS A 141 -1.72 -7.94 13.78
CA LYS A 141 -1.42 -8.59 12.50
C LYS A 141 0.02 -8.39 12.01
N ASN A 142 0.82 -7.61 12.73
CA ASN A 142 2.17 -7.22 12.30
C ASN A 142 2.19 -6.56 10.91
N ILE A 143 1.22 -5.68 10.67
CA ILE A 143 1.07 -4.89 9.45
C ILE A 143 1.70 -3.52 9.65
N LEU A 144 2.34 -2.99 8.60
CA LEU A 144 2.93 -1.65 8.59
C LEU A 144 1.87 -0.62 8.21
N LEU A 145 1.98 0.60 8.74
CA LEU A 145 1.23 1.74 8.26
C LEU A 145 2.14 2.64 7.44
N GLU A 146 1.70 3.03 6.26
CA GLU A 146 2.49 3.88 5.37
C GLU A 146 2.39 5.35 5.79
N VAL A 147 3.52 6.05 5.75
CA VAL A 147 3.61 7.51 5.68
C VAL A 147 3.98 7.86 4.25
N ASN A 148 3.00 8.19 3.45
CA ASN A 148 3.21 8.42 2.02
C ASN A 148 3.79 9.81 1.76
N ASN A 149 4.93 9.86 1.07
CA ASN A 149 5.62 11.11 0.79
C ASN A 149 4.76 12.05 -0.09
N SER A 150 3.99 11.53 -1.04
CA SER A 150 3.10 12.34 -1.87
C SER A 150 1.97 12.98 -1.07
N SER A 151 1.49 12.34 0.01
CA SER A 151 0.49 12.92 0.91
C SER A 151 0.99 14.18 1.63
N LEU A 152 2.30 14.28 1.82
CA LEU A 152 2.94 15.41 2.50
C LEU A 152 3.39 16.51 1.54
N SER A 153 3.28 16.29 0.23
CA SER A 153 3.58 17.29 -0.80
C SER A 153 2.57 18.45 -0.75
N PRO A 154 3.01 19.70 -1.06
CA PRO A 154 2.09 20.82 -1.25
C PRO A 154 1.04 20.59 -2.35
N ASP A 155 1.37 19.77 -3.35
CA ASP A 155 0.53 19.50 -4.53
C ASP A 155 -0.28 18.21 -4.36
N THR A 156 -0.42 17.69 -3.13
CA THR A 156 -1.20 16.47 -2.90
C THR A 156 -2.67 16.65 -3.26
N SER A 157 -3.26 15.64 -3.87
CA SER A 157 -4.70 15.58 -4.13
C SER A 157 -5.53 15.10 -2.93
N ARG A 158 -4.86 14.69 -1.83
CA ARG A 158 -5.50 14.21 -0.60
C ARG A 158 -5.74 15.38 0.36
N GLU A 159 -6.71 15.22 1.24
CA GLU A 159 -7.15 16.24 2.20
C GLU A 159 -6.71 15.90 3.63
N GLY A 160 -6.39 16.92 4.44
CA GLY A 160 -6.12 16.80 5.88
C GLY A 160 -4.94 15.89 6.26
N THR A 161 -4.10 15.54 5.31
CA THR A 161 -3.10 14.47 5.43
C THR A 161 -2.12 14.69 6.56
N ARG A 162 -1.62 15.92 6.77
CA ARG A 162 -0.59 16.21 7.79
C ARG A 162 -1.08 15.96 9.20
N GLU A 163 -2.31 16.37 9.52
CA GLU A 163 -2.91 16.15 10.82
C GLU A 163 -3.23 14.67 11.06
N ASN A 164 -3.73 13.99 10.04
CA ASN A 164 -4.02 12.57 10.09
C ASN A 164 -2.74 11.75 10.27
N VAL A 165 -1.68 12.04 9.51
CA VAL A 165 -0.37 11.41 9.67
C VAL A 165 0.15 11.60 11.10
N LYS A 166 0.11 12.82 11.64
CA LYS A 166 0.52 13.09 13.02
C LYS A 166 -0.27 12.25 14.01
N THR A 167 -1.59 12.19 13.85
CA THR A 167 -2.49 11.44 14.74
C THR A 167 -2.12 9.95 14.77
N TYR A 168 -2.04 9.28 13.62
CA TYR A 168 -1.74 7.85 13.65
C TYR A 168 -0.28 7.56 14.00
N LEU A 169 0.68 8.45 13.74
CA LEU A 169 2.06 8.29 14.18
C LEU A 169 2.20 8.31 15.71
N GLU A 170 1.47 9.21 16.39
CA GLU A 170 1.43 9.22 17.86
C GLU A 170 0.86 7.90 18.41
N LEU A 171 -0.18 7.37 17.77
CA LEU A 171 -0.75 6.07 18.13
C LEU A 171 0.22 4.92 17.80
N CYS A 172 0.89 4.94 16.65
CA CYS A 172 1.92 3.96 16.30
C CYS A 172 3.04 3.94 17.35
N LYS A 173 3.49 5.11 17.80
CA LYS A 173 4.49 5.23 18.87
C LYS A 173 3.94 4.64 20.19
N LYS A 174 2.71 4.97 20.56
CA LYS A 174 2.04 4.47 21.78
C LYS A 174 1.95 2.95 21.79
N TYR A 175 1.56 2.33 20.68
CA TYR A 175 1.31 0.89 20.59
C TYR A 175 2.48 0.08 20.03
N GLY A 176 3.58 0.74 19.64
CA GLY A 176 4.77 0.08 19.07
C GLY A 176 4.49 -0.56 17.73
N VAL A 177 3.74 0.13 16.86
CA VAL A 177 3.51 -0.27 15.47
C VAL A 177 4.61 0.30 14.58
N ARG A 178 5.11 -0.52 13.67
CA ARG A 178 6.12 -0.09 12.69
C ARG A 178 5.46 0.63 11.54
N ILE A 179 6.16 1.61 11.00
CA ILE A 179 5.77 2.36 9.80
C ILE A 179 6.71 2.06 8.64
N ILE A 180 6.25 2.42 7.44
CA ILE A 180 7.05 2.46 6.22
C ILE A 180 6.87 3.83 5.55
N MET A 181 7.91 4.29 4.84
CA MET A 181 7.89 5.53 4.05
C MET A 181 8.32 5.22 2.63
#